data_00143d741ae50d2920ea30ed4c61ff93
#
_entry.id   00143d741ae50d2920ea30ed4c61ff93
#
_cell.length_a   1.000
_cell.length_b   1.000
_cell.length_c   1.000
_cell.angle_alpha   90.00
_cell.angle_beta   90.00
_cell.angle_gamma   90.00
#
_symmetry.space_group_name_H-M   'P 1'
#
loop_
_entity.id
_entity.type
_entity.pdbx_description
1 polymer ?
#
loop_
_entity_poly.entity_id
_entity_poly.type
_entity_poly.pdbx_seq_one_letter_code
_entity_poly.pdbx_strand_id
1 'polypeptide(L)'
;PKTYGPDRTQAYYRYKRACFTGVADLTLIVPSEWLARTVKQSFLSGYPVEVRRNQIDRNIFRPTPSDFRARYGLAGKTVVLGAASVWTREKGLPDFCRLREKLDSRYAIVLVGVTEKQKSGLPAGILALPRTADAEELAGIYSAADVFVNPTHQDTYPTVNLEARACGTPVVTYDVGGSPESAGGEHIAAEGDIDGLAEEIRRLTEPAAVLL
;
A
#
# COMPACT_ATOMS: atom_id res chain seq x y z
N PRO A 1 -19.92 -2.29 3.43
CA PRO A 1 -19.99 -2.04 4.87
C PRO A 1 -21.36 -2.46 5.38
N LYS A 2 -21.41 -3.34 6.40
CA LYS A 2 -22.68 -3.63 7.07
C LYS A 2 -23.06 -2.41 7.90
N THR A 3 -23.96 -1.58 7.39
CA THR A 3 -24.54 -0.48 8.18
C THR A 3 -25.55 -1.06 9.16
N TYR A 4 -25.27 -0.89 10.45
CA TYR A 4 -26.27 -1.17 11.50
C TYR A 4 -27.28 -0.03 11.51
N GLY A 5 -28.34 -0.14 10.70
CA GLY A 5 -29.41 0.85 10.60
C GLY A 5 -30.02 0.94 9.19
N PRO A 6 -31.09 1.73 9.00
CA PRO A 6 -31.67 1.91 7.68
C PRO A 6 -30.65 2.54 6.73
N ASP A 7 -30.55 2.02 5.51
CA ASP A 7 -29.66 2.57 4.48
C ASP A 7 -30.09 4.00 4.12
N ARG A 8 -29.27 4.98 4.49
CA ARG A 8 -29.45 6.40 4.21
C ARG A 8 -28.51 6.91 3.12
N THR A 9 -27.81 6.03 2.41
CA THR A 9 -26.81 6.38 1.40
C THR A 9 -27.36 7.38 0.38
N GLN A 10 -28.57 7.15 -0.12
CA GLN A 10 -29.20 8.05 -1.10
C GLN A 10 -29.52 9.44 -0.51
N ALA A 11 -29.97 9.49 0.75
CA ALA A 11 -30.24 10.76 1.43
C ALA A 11 -28.94 11.55 1.65
N TYR A 12 -27.88 10.88 2.11
CA TYR A 12 -26.55 11.50 2.26
C TYR A 12 -25.96 11.95 0.93
N TYR A 13 -26.15 11.19 -0.14
CA TYR A 13 -25.71 11.59 -1.47
C TYR A 13 -26.40 12.89 -1.92
N ARG A 14 -27.74 12.97 -1.78
CA ARG A 14 -28.50 14.18 -2.11
C ARG A 14 -28.08 15.39 -1.26
N TYR A 15 -27.88 15.17 0.03
CA TYR A 15 -27.40 16.20 0.95
C TYR A 15 -26.02 16.71 0.54
N LYS A 16 -25.04 15.82 0.34
CA LYS A 16 -23.69 16.18 -0.10
C LYS A 16 -23.72 16.92 -1.45
N ARG A 17 -24.51 16.42 -2.39
CA ARG A 17 -24.69 17.10 -3.67
C ARG A 17 -25.19 18.53 -3.47
N ALA A 18 -26.22 18.75 -2.67
CA ALA A 18 -26.75 20.08 -2.40
C ALA A 18 -25.72 21.00 -1.72
N CYS A 19 -24.90 20.47 -0.81
CA CYS A 19 -23.88 21.24 -0.10
C CYS A 19 -22.69 21.67 -0.99
N PHE A 20 -22.29 20.82 -1.94
CA PHE A 20 -21.07 21.03 -2.71
C PHE A 20 -21.31 21.50 -4.15
N THR A 21 -22.57 21.54 -4.64
CA THR A 21 -22.90 22.12 -5.94
C THR A 21 -23.38 23.56 -5.80
N GLY A 22 -23.08 24.40 -6.79
CA GLY A 22 -23.42 25.81 -6.76
C GLY A 22 -22.45 26.72 -5.98
N VAL A 23 -21.32 26.16 -5.52
CA VAL A 23 -20.25 26.95 -4.90
C VAL A 23 -19.48 27.68 -6.01
N ALA A 24 -19.40 29.01 -5.92
CA ALA A 24 -18.57 29.79 -6.84
C ALA A 24 -17.07 29.59 -6.54
N ASP A 25 -16.24 29.68 -7.57
CA ASP A 25 -14.78 29.67 -7.46
C ASP A 25 -14.18 28.47 -6.72
N LEU A 26 -14.80 27.30 -6.86
CA LEU A 26 -14.33 26.03 -6.30
C LEU A 26 -13.40 25.32 -7.28
N THR A 27 -12.17 25.04 -6.85
CA THR A 27 -11.23 24.11 -7.50
C THR A 27 -10.99 22.91 -6.61
N LEU A 28 -11.09 21.71 -7.18
CA LEU A 28 -10.88 20.46 -6.45
C LEU A 28 -9.41 20.03 -6.60
N ILE A 29 -8.74 19.76 -5.48
CA ILE A 29 -7.39 19.24 -5.46
C ILE A 29 -7.44 17.76 -5.11
N VAL A 30 -6.81 16.93 -5.93
CA VAL A 30 -6.79 15.47 -5.78
C VAL A 30 -5.36 14.92 -5.90
N PRO A 31 -5.03 13.80 -5.22
CA PRO A 31 -3.66 13.29 -5.20
C PRO A 31 -3.28 12.41 -6.41
N SER A 32 -4.23 12.01 -7.27
CA SER A 32 -3.99 11.10 -8.38
C SER A 32 -4.83 11.40 -9.61
N GLU A 33 -4.35 11.01 -10.77
CA GLU A 33 -5.12 11.05 -12.02
C GLU A 33 -6.36 10.14 -11.96
N TRP A 34 -6.23 8.98 -11.28
CA TRP A 34 -7.37 8.10 -11.04
C TRP A 34 -8.50 8.83 -10.32
N LEU A 35 -8.19 9.57 -9.24
CA LEU A 35 -9.22 10.30 -8.50
C LEU A 35 -9.76 11.49 -9.31
N ALA A 36 -8.93 12.16 -10.11
CA ALA A 36 -9.37 13.21 -11.02
C ALA A 36 -10.41 12.67 -12.02
N ARG A 37 -10.15 11.51 -12.64
CA ARG A 37 -11.13 10.84 -13.53
C ARG A 37 -12.41 10.47 -12.80
N THR A 38 -12.30 9.97 -11.56
CA THR A 38 -13.47 9.61 -10.72
C THR A 38 -14.32 10.84 -10.38
N VAL A 39 -13.69 11.96 -10.04
CA VAL A 39 -14.40 13.23 -9.78
C VAL A 39 -15.17 13.69 -11.00
N LYS A 40 -14.59 13.59 -12.19
CA LYS A 40 -15.25 13.97 -13.45
C LYS A 40 -16.48 13.11 -13.80
N GLN A 41 -16.63 11.96 -13.17
CA GLN A 41 -17.82 11.09 -13.30
C GLN A 41 -18.85 11.30 -12.17
N SER A 42 -18.60 12.26 -11.27
CA SER A 42 -19.45 12.57 -10.13
C SER A 42 -20.31 13.82 -10.33
N PHE A 43 -21.10 14.17 -9.34
CA PHE A 43 -21.84 15.45 -9.32
C PHE A 43 -20.93 16.69 -9.23
N LEU A 44 -19.62 16.51 -9.02
CA LEU A 44 -18.62 17.58 -9.00
C LEU A 44 -17.93 17.77 -10.36
N SER A 45 -18.38 17.09 -11.40
CA SER A 45 -17.77 17.09 -12.75
C SER A 45 -17.66 18.49 -13.40
N GLY A 46 -18.49 19.43 -12.99
CA GLY A 46 -18.48 20.81 -13.50
C GLY A 46 -17.38 21.70 -12.92
N TYR A 47 -16.66 21.24 -11.89
CA TYR A 47 -15.58 22.02 -11.26
C TYR A 47 -14.21 21.70 -11.87
N PRO A 48 -13.30 22.71 -11.89
CA PRO A 48 -11.89 22.45 -12.19
C PRO A 48 -11.29 21.44 -11.22
N VAL A 49 -10.45 20.54 -11.74
CA VAL A 49 -9.72 19.54 -10.95
C VAL A 49 -8.25 19.71 -11.20
N GLU A 50 -7.48 19.88 -10.14
CA GLU A 50 -6.02 19.96 -10.16
C GLU A 50 -5.43 18.75 -9.45
N VAL A 51 -4.50 18.04 -10.11
CA VAL A 51 -3.79 16.92 -9.49
C VAL A 51 -2.55 17.43 -8.77
N ARG A 52 -2.54 17.28 -7.44
CA ARG A 52 -1.39 17.56 -6.58
C ARG A 52 -1.05 16.31 -5.79
N ARG A 53 -0.01 15.61 -6.23
CA ARG A 53 0.44 14.36 -5.61
C ARG A 53 0.92 14.60 -4.18
N ASN A 54 0.59 13.66 -3.28
CA ASN A 54 1.12 13.67 -1.93
C ASN A 54 2.65 13.65 -1.97
N GLN A 55 3.25 14.34 -1.01
CA GLN A 55 4.69 14.37 -0.82
C GLN A 55 5.05 13.67 0.49
N ILE A 56 6.29 13.21 0.58
CA ILE A 56 6.89 12.63 1.78
C ILE A 56 8.15 13.41 2.14
N ASP A 57 8.57 13.33 3.39
CA ASP A 57 9.83 13.92 3.81
C ASP A 57 11.00 13.06 3.34
N ARG A 58 11.72 13.53 2.32
CA ARG A 58 12.90 12.86 1.75
C ARG A 58 14.16 12.99 2.60
N ASN A 59 14.14 13.79 3.65
CA ASN A 59 15.23 13.79 4.62
C ASN A 59 15.16 12.58 5.53
N ILE A 60 13.95 12.06 5.76
CA ILE A 60 13.69 10.84 6.54
C ILE A 60 13.68 9.62 5.62
N PHE A 61 12.75 9.59 4.64
CA PHE A 61 12.61 8.45 3.72
C PHE A 61 13.65 8.52 2.59
N ARG A 62 14.75 7.84 2.81
CA ARG A 62 15.88 7.70 1.88
C ARG A 62 16.62 6.39 2.20
N PRO A 63 17.46 5.86 1.29
CA PRO A 63 18.29 4.71 1.59
C PRO A 63 19.10 4.93 2.86
N THR A 64 18.85 4.11 3.87
CA THR A 64 19.40 4.27 5.23
C THR A 64 20.00 2.93 5.68
N PRO A 65 21.27 2.89 6.15
CA PRO A 65 21.82 1.69 6.76
C PRO A 65 20.97 1.22 7.93
N SER A 66 20.75 -0.10 8.03
CA SER A 66 19.90 -0.68 9.06
C SER A 66 20.43 -2.03 9.53
N ASP A 67 20.39 -2.28 10.83
CA ASP A 67 20.70 -3.57 11.44
C ASP A 67 19.47 -4.50 11.50
N PHE A 68 18.37 -4.09 10.89
CA PHE A 68 17.08 -4.79 10.95
C PHE A 68 17.18 -6.27 10.61
N ARG A 69 17.88 -6.62 9.53
CA ARG A 69 18.04 -8.03 9.13
C ARG A 69 18.81 -8.85 10.16
N ALA A 70 19.85 -8.27 10.77
CA ALA A 70 20.62 -8.93 11.81
C ALA A 70 19.80 -9.12 13.08
N ARG A 71 19.06 -8.08 13.50
CA ARG A 71 18.20 -8.08 14.70
C ARG A 71 17.11 -9.15 14.65
N TYR A 72 16.56 -9.40 13.47
CA TYR A 72 15.44 -10.35 13.30
C TYR A 72 15.83 -11.67 12.62
N GLY A 73 17.14 -11.95 12.47
CA GLY A 73 17.62 -13.21 11.89
C GLY A 73 17.21 -13.41 10.42
N LEU A 74 17.16 -12.35 9.64
CA LEU A 74 16.71 -12.34 8.24
C LEU A 74 17.87 -12.43 7.25
N ALA A 75 19.08 -12.73 7.71
CA ALA A 75 20.23 -12.90 6.83
C ALA A 75 19.97 -14.03 5.81
N GLY A 76 20.27 -13.79 4.54
CA GLY A 76 20.07 -14.75 3.45
C GLY A 76 18.60 -14.98 3.05
N LYS A 77 17.65 -14.22 3.63
CA LYS A 77 16.24 -14.24 3.22
C LYS A 77 15.92 -13.07 2.28
N THR A 78 15.01 -13.31 1.37
CA THR A 78 14.33 -12.24 0.63
C THR A 78 13.24 -11.66 1.51
N VAL A 79 13.36 -10.39 1.87
CA VAL A 79 12.44 -9.69 2.79
C VAL A 79 11.30 -9.04 2.00
N VAL A 80 10.09 -9.55 2.19
CA VAL A 80 8.84 -9.03 1.64
C VAL A 80 8.16 -8.22 2.72
N LEU A 81 8.13 -6.91 2.56
CA LEU A 81 7.64 -5.98 3.58
C LEU A 81 6.23 -5.48 3.27
N GLY A 82 5.37 -5.46 4.28
CA GLY A 82 4.13 -4.69 4.29
C GLY A 82 4.09 -3.74 5.48
N ALA A 83 3.56 -2.54 5.31
CA ALA A 83 3.41 -1.56 6.38
C ALA A 83 2.06 -0.85 6.31
N ALA A 84 1.39 -0.73 7.45
CA ALA A 84 0.16 0.04 7.57
C ALA A 84 0.04 0.63 8.98
N SER A 85 -0.52 1.84 9.09
CA SER A 85 -0.84 2.43 10.40
C SER A 85 -1.92 1.65 11.14
N VAL A 86 -2.87 1.08 10.38
CA VAL A 86 -3.93 0.18 10.86
C VAL A 86 -4.18 -0.86 9.80
N TRP A 87 -3.95 -2.12 10.13
CA TRP A 87 -4.26 -3.22 9.24
C TRP A 87 -5.75 -3.54 9.25
N THR A 88 -6.35 -3.55 8.07
CA THR A 88 -7.75 -3.92 7.83
C THR A 88 -7.81 -4.91 6.67
N ARG A 89 -9.02 -5.39 6.36
CA ARG A 89 -9.23 -6.20 5.17
C ARG A 89 -8.93 -5.40 3.90
N GLU A 90 -9.34 -4.14 3.87
CA GLU A 90 -9.13 -3.23 2.74
C GLU A 90 -7.63 -2.90 2.53
N LYS A 91 -6.81 -2.99 3.59
CA LYS A 91 -5.35 -2.86 3.49
C LYS A 91 -4.63 -4.17 3.17
N GLY A 92 -5.38 -5.24 2.89
CA GLY A 92 -4.85 -6.50 2.38
C GLY A 92 -4.18 -7.40 3.43
N LEU A 93 -4.49 -7.27 4.73
CA LEU A 93 -3.94 -8.20 5.73
C LEU A 93 -4.24 -9.68 5.41
N PRO A 94 -5.47 -10.06 4.99
CA PRO A 94 -5.76 -11.44 4.57
C PRO A 94 -4.94 -11.88 3.35
N ASP A 95 -4.55 -10.94 2.48
CA ASP A 95 -3.81 -11.25 1.27
C ASP A 95 -2.35 -11.62 1.60
N PHE A 96 -1.76 -11.03 2.62
CA PHE A 96 -0.46 -11.46 3.13
C PHE A 96 -0.51 -12.88 3.72
N CYS A 97 -1.61 -13.27 4.37
CA CYS A 97 -1.77 -14.64 4.83
C CYS A 97 -1.77 -15.64 3.66
N ARG A 98 -2.51 -15.33 2.59
CA ARG A 98 -2.54 -16.15 1.37
C ARG A 98 -1.20 -16.12 0.61
N LEU A 99 -0.56 -14.96 0.57
CA LEU A 99 0.76 -14.79 -0.06
C LEU A 99 1.82 -15.65 0.64
N ARG A 100 1.73 -15.84 1.98
CA ARG A 100 2.64 -16.73 2.72
C ARG A 100 2.59 -18.17 2.19
N GLU A 101 1.44 -18.63 1.73
CA GLU A 101 1.26 -19.99 1.17
C GLU A 101 1.89 -20.13 -0.24
N LYS A 102 2.09 -19.00 -0.95
CA LYS A 102 2.63 -18.96 -2.32
C LYS A 102 4.15 -18.77 -2.36
N LEU A 103 4.74 -18.27 -1.29
CA LEU A 103 6.17 -18.02 -1.19
C LEU A 103 6.85 -19.11 -0.36
N ASP A 104 7.99 -19.61 -0.81
CA ASP A 104 8.74 -20.65 -0.10
C ASP A 104 9.55 -20.10 1.09
N SER A 105 10.38 -20.96 1.70
CA SER A 105 11.14 -20.61 2.89
C SER A 105 12.29 -19.62 2.64
N ARG A 106 12.64 -19.30 1.41
CA ARG A 106 13.61 -18.26 1.06
C ARG A 106 13.07 -16.86 1.35
N TYR A 107 11.76 -16.71 1.38
CA TYR A 107 11.06 -15.45 1.61
C TYR A 107 10.67 -15.30 3.08
N ALA A 108 10.95 -14.12 3.63
CA ALA A 108 10.48 -13.70 4.94
C ALA A 108 9.45 -12.56 4.76
N ILE A 109 8.20 -12.81 5.12
CA ILE A 109 7.18 -11.75 5.14
C ILE A 109 7.28 -11.01 6.46
N VAL A 110 7.42 -9.70 6.39
CA VAL A 110 7.46 -8.79 7.53
C VAL A 110 6.29 -7.82 7.45
N LEU A 111 5.49 -7.72 8.51
CA LEU A 111 4.38 -6.79 8.60
C LEU A 111 4.59 -5.81 9.74
N VAL A 112 4.62 -4.51 9.44
CA VAL A 112 4.74 -3.41 10.41
C VAL A 112 3.38 -2.79 10.69
N GLY A 113 3.09 -2.46 11.94
CA GLY A 113 1.83 -1.86 12.40
C GLY A 113 0.78 -2.89 12.79
N VAL A 114 1.19 -4.12 13.09
CA VAL A 114 0.31 -5.22 13.51
C VAL A 114 0.02 -5.11 15.01
N THR A 115 -1.25 -5.21 15.40
CA THR A 115 -1.65 -5.28 16.80
C THR A 115 -1.45 -6.69 17.37
N GLU A 116 -1.29 -6.83 18.69
CA GLU A 116 -1.16 -8.15 19.35
C GLU A 116 -2.35 -9.07 19.04
N LYS A 117 -3.56 -8.51 18.96
CA LYS A 117 -4.76 -9.27 18.58
C LYS A 117 -4.67 -9.81 17.14
N GLN A 118 -4.11 -9.04 16.20
CA GLN A 118 -3.95 -9.48 14.81
C GLN A 118 -2.83 -10.50 14.70
N LYS A 119 -1.73 -10.30 15.43
CA LYS A 119 -0.57 -11.19 15.45
C LYS A 119 -0.94 -12.62 15.80
N SER A 120 -1.82 -12.83 16.78
CA SER A 120 -2.27 -14.17 17.17
C SER A 120 -3.06 -14.91 16.10
N GLY A 121 -3.57 -14.20 15.09
CA GLY A 121 -4.30 -14.78 13.95
C GLY A 121 -3.46 -14.95 12.68
N LEU A 122 -2.18 -14.55 12.68
CA LEU A 122 -1.33 -14.68 11.50
C LEU A 122 -0.73 -16.09 11.40
N PRO A 123 -0.56 -16.62 10.17
CA PRO A 123 0.11 -17.90 9.96
C PRO A 123 1.60 -17.84 10.35
N ALA A 124 2.16 -19.01 10.66
CA ALA A 124 3.60 -19.14 10.90
C ALA A 124 4.41 -18.66 9.68
N GLY A 125 5.60 -18.06 9.95
CA GLY A 125 6.47 -17.54 8.91
C GLY A 125 6.19 -16.09 8.49
N ILE A 126 5.26 -15.41 9.16
CA ILE A 126 5.09 -13.97 9.07
C ILE A 126 5.66 -13.33 10.34
N LEU A 127 6.66 -12.46 10.19
CA LEU A 127 7.19 -11.63 11.25
C LEU A 127 6.28 -10.41 11.42
N ALA A 128 5.50 -10.40 12.50
CA ALA A 128 4.60 -9.30 12.82
C ALA A 128 5.25 -8.36 13.84
N LEU A 129 5.37 -7.11 13.47
CA LEU A 129 5.94 -6.04 14.29
C LEU A 129 4.85 -5.03 14.67
N PRO A 130 4.92 -4.44 15.85
CA PRO A 130 4.06 -3.33 16.21
C PRO A 130 4.37 -2.11 15.33
N ARG A 131 3.67 -1.02 15.57
CA ARG A 131 3.99 0.27 14.96
C ARG A 131 5.39 0.71 15.41
N THR A 132 6.18 1.25 14.48
CA THR A 132 7.50 1.84 14.78
C THR A 132 7.38 3.04 15.72
N ALA A 133 8.44 3.32 16.45
CA ALA A 133 8.50 4.45 17.37
C ALA A 133 8.46 5.79 16.61
N ASP A 134 9.12 5.84 15.46
CA ASP A 134 9.24 7.03 14.61
C ASP A 134 9.33 6.65 13.12
N ALA A 135 9.47 7.65 12.28
CA ALA A 135 9.57 7.50 10.84
C ALA A 135 10.97 7.05 10.39
N GLU A 136 12.01 7.37 11.15
CA GLU A 136 13.39 6.98 10.91
C GLU A 136 13.57 5.46 11.06
N GLU A 137 12.96 4.87 12.10
CA GLU A 137 12.94 3.41 12.26
C GLU A 137 12.23 2.75 11.06
N LEU A 138 11.10 3.32 10.63
CA LEU A 138 10.35 2.81 9.48
C LEU A 138 11.18 2.93 8.19
N ALA A 139 11.90 4.03 7.98
CA ALA A 139 12.80 4.20 6.83
C ALA A 139 13.92 3.17 6.81
N GLY A 140 14.49 2.83 7.98
CA GLY A 140 15.46 1.75 8.13
C GLY A 140 14.90 0.37 7.79
N ILE A 141 13.63 0.11 8.13
CA ILE A 141 12.93 -1.14 7.77
C ILE A 141 12.65 -1.20 6.27
N TYR A 142 12.16 -0.10 5.66
CA TYR A 142 12.01 -0.02 4.20
C TYR A 142 13.34 -0.32 3.50
N SER A 143 14.42 0.37 3.90
CA SER A 143 15.74 0.21 3.28
C SER A 143 16.32 -1.20 3.44
N ALA A 144 15.89 -1.94 4.45
CA ALA A 144 16.30 -3.33 4.68
C ALA A 144 15.45 -4.35 3.90
N ALA A 145 14.35 -3.97 3.27
CA ALA A 145 13.50 -4.86 2.50
C ALA A 145 13.99 -5.02 1.05
N ASP A 146 13.73 -6.18 0.44
CA ASP A 146 14.00 -6.42 -0.98
C ASP A 146 12.81 -5.98 -1.85
N VAL A 147 11.60 -6.04 -1.30
CA VAL A 147 10.38 -5.63 -1.96
C VAL A 147 9.34 -5.16 -0.93
N PHE A 148 8.67 -4.07 -1.23
CA PHE A 148 7.50 -3.61 -0.49
C PHE A 148 6.23 -4.04 -1.22
N VAL A 149 5.29 -4.67 -0.52
CA VAL A 149 4.02 -5.13 -1.07
C VAL A 149 2.87 -4.35 -0.43
N ASN A 150 2.04 -3.74 -1.26
CA ASN A 150 0.84 -3.01 -0.83
C ASN A 150 -0.41 -3.59 -1.50
N PRO A 151 -0.98 -4.69 -0.98
CA PRO A 151 -2.15 -5.35 -1.57
C PRO A 151 -3.45 -4.67 -1.14
N THR A 152 -3.49 -3.33 -1.27
CA THR A 152 -4.66 -2.54 -0.88
C THR A 152 -5.81 -2.73 -1.86
N HIS A 153 -7.03 -2.89 -1.33
CA HIS A 153 -8.28 -2.94 -2.10
C HIS A 153 -8.95 -1.57 -2.24
N GLN A 154 -8.42 -0.56 -1.55
CA GLN A 154 -8.93 0.80 -1.66
C GLN A 154 -7.88 1.82 -1.20
N ASP A 155 -7.40 2.62 -2.11
CA ASP A 155 -6.55 3.78 -1.80
C ASP A 155 -6.58 4.81 -2.93
N THR A 156 -6.49 6.08 -2.59
CA THR A 156 -6.48 7.16 -3.57
C THR A 156 -5.09 7.52 -4.07
N TYR A 157 -4.08 7.38 -3.20
CA TYR A 157 -2.65 7.59 -3.50
C TYR A 157 -1.81 7.25 -2.27
N PRO A 158 -1.47 5.97 -2.03
CA PRO A 158 -0.81 5.53 -0.79
C PRO A 158 0.58 6.15 -0.63
N THR A 159 0.80 6.83 0.50
CA THR A 159 2.12 7.42 0.83
C THR A 159 3.15 6.36 1.16
N VAL A 160 2.74 5.20 1.71
CA VAL A 160 3.63 4.07 2.01
C VAL A 160 4.38 3.57 0.75
N ASN A 161 3.76 3.67 -0.44
CA ASN A 161 4.44 3.35 -1.71
C ASN A 161 5.55 4.36 -2.02
N LEU A 162 5.30 5.66 -1.75
CA LEU A 162 6.29 6.71 -1.95
C LEU A 162 7.45 6.57 -0.96
N GLU A 163 7.14 6.24 0.29
CA GLU A 163 8.10 6.01 1.37
C GLU A 163 9.05 4.85 1.02
N ALA A 164 8.50 3.70 0.64
CA ALA A 164 9.27 2.53 0.23
C ALA A 164 10.20 2.86 -0.96
N ARG A 165 9.65 3.46 -2.02
CA ARG A 165 10.43 3.85 -3.21
C ARG A 165 11.53 4.87 -2.89
N ALA A 166 11.26 5.82 -2.02
CA ALA A 166 12.26 6.80 -1.60
C ALA A 166 13.40 6.17 -0.81
N CYS A 167 13.12 5.07 -0.07
CA CYS A 167 14.12 4.26 0.61
C CYS A 167 14.87 3.28 -0.32
N GLY A 168 14.56 3.29 -1.63
CA GLY A 168 15.20 2.42 -2.62
C GLY A 168 14.55 1.04 -2.77
N THR A 169 13.39 0.81 -2.15
CA THR A 169 12.69 -0.47 -2.15
C THR A 169 11.64 -0.49 -3.25
N PRO A 170 11.70 -1.42 -4.21
CA PRO A 170 10.68 -1.56 -5.25
C PRO A 170 9.33 -1.93 -4.65
N VAL A 171 8.25 -1.53 -5.31
CA VAL A 171 6.87 -1.68 -4.82
C VAL A 171 6.07 -2.58 -5.75
N VAL A 172 5.43 -3.59 -5.19
CA VAL A 172 4.39 -4.40 -5.84
C VAL A 172 3.03 -4.03 -5.24
N THR A 173 2.03 -3.78 -6.07
CA THR A 173 0.69 -3.41 -5.60
C THR A 173 -0.40 -3.95 -6.52
N TYR A 174 -1.66 -3.86 -6.08
CA TYR A 174 -2.80 -4.12 -6.94
C TYR A 174 -3.13 -2.92 -7.85
N ASP A 175 -3.76 -3.22 -9.00
CA ASP A 175 -4.36 -2.23 -9.89
C ASP A 175 -5.65 -1.66 -9.28
N VAL A 176 -5.50 -0.88 -8.21
CA VAL A 176 -6.61 -0.31 -7.44
C VAL A 176 -6.37 1.17 -7.16
N GLY A 177 -7.34 1.98 -7.55
CA GLY A 177 -7.31 3.40 -7.22
C GLY A 177 -6.10 4.14 -7.80
N GLY A 178 -5.45 4.93 -6.97
CA GLY A 178 -4.20 5.62 -7.29
C GLY A 178 -2.96 4.85 -6.84
N SER A 179 -3.09 3.58 -6.42
CA SER A 179 -1.96 2.77 -5.95
C SER A 179 -0.92 2.53 -7.03
N PRO A 180 -1.27 2.17 -8.29
CA PRO A 180 -0.31 2.07 -9.38
C PRO A 180 0.50 3.35 -9.62
N GLU A 181 -0.16 4.51 -9.59
CA GLU A 181 0.50 5.80 -9.80
C GLU A 181 1.56 6.09 -8.72
N SER A 182 1.27 5.80 -7.46
CA SER A 182 2.21 6.00 -6.35
C SER A 182 3.32 4.94 -6.33
N ALA A 183 3.04 3.71 -6.81
CA ALA A 183 4.00 2.62 -6.91
C ALA A 183 5.00 2.77 -8.06
N GLY A 184 4.73 3.64 -9.04
CA GLY A 184 5.60 3.84 -10.21
C GLY A 184 5.12 3.11 -11.47
N GLY A 185 4.03 2.35 -11.39
CA GLY A 185 3.35 1.75 -12.55
C GLY A 185 3.98 0.49 -13.14
N GLU A 186 5.02 -0.09 -12.51
CA GLU A 186 5.80 -1.19 -13.11
C GLU A 186 5.34 -2.58 -12.66
N HIS A 187 5.16 -2.80 -11.36
CA HIS A 187 4.89 -4.11 -10.75
C HIS A 187 3.47 -4.15 -10.18
N ILE A 188 2.52 -4.43 -11.05
CA ILE A 188 1.10 -4.32 -10.76
C ILE A 188 0.41 -5.66 -11.01
N ALA A 189 -0.27 -6.17 -9.98
CA ALA A 189 -1.14 -7.35 -10.09
C ALA A 189 -2.62 -6.93 -10.14
N ALA A 190 -3.47 -7.75 -10.71
CA ALA A 190 -4.91 -7.53 -10.64
C ALA A 190 -5.42 -7.58 -9.19
N GLU A 191 -6.49 -6.87 -8.87
CA GLU A 191 -7.05 -6.87 -7.51
C GLU A 191 -7.40 -8.28 -7.03
N GLY A 192 -6.83 -8.67 -5.89
CA GLY A 192 -7.06 -9.98 -5.27
C GLY A 192 -6.32 -11.16 -5.92
N ASP A 193 -5.54 -10.92 -6.96
CA ASP A 193 -4.70 -11.90 -7.62
C ASP A 193 -3.41 -12.16 -6.83
N ILE A 194 -3.46 -13.13 -5.94
CA ILE A 194 -2.32 -13.51 -5.09
C ILE A 194 -1.21 -14.18 -5.89
N ASP A 195 -1.55 -14.93 -6.91
CA ASP A 195 -0.55 -15.58 -7.77
C ASP A 195 0.21 -14.53 -8.57
N GLY A 196 -0.48 -13.55 -9.14
CA GLY A 196 0.13 -12.40 -9.79
C GLY A 196 1.02 -11.57 -8.87
N LEU A 197 0.60 -11.33 -7.61
CA LEU A 197 1.48 -10.69 -6.60
C LEU A 197 2.75 -11.50 -6.38
N ALA A 198 2.63 -12.81 -6.20
CA ALA A 198 3.79 -13.68 -5.98
C ALA A 198 4.72 -13.71 -7.20
N GLU A 199 4.18 -13.67 -8.41
CA GLU A 199 4.97 -13.60 -9.65
C GLU A 199 5.74 -12.30 -9.76
N GLU A 200 5.11 -11.15 -9.48
CA GLU A 200 5.81 -9.85 -9.50
C GLU A 200 6.92 -9.78 -8.43
N ILE A 201 6.69 -10.34 -7.23
CA ILE A 201 7.71 -10.45 -6.19
C ILE A 201 8.90 -11.27 -6.69
N ARG A 202 8.68 -12.45 -7.29
CA ARG A 202 9.75 -13.30 -7.83
C ARG A 202 10.51 -12.59 -8.96
N ARG A 203 9.80 -11.93 -9.86
CA ARG A 203 10.41 -11.16 -10.97
C ARG A 203 11.40 -10.11 -10.47
N LEU A 204 11.10 -9.47 -9.33
CA LEU A 204 11.96 -8.46 -8.73
C LEU A 204 13.14 -9.06 -7.94
N THR A 205 12.97 -10.22 -7.37
CA THR A 205 13.88 -10.74 -6.33
C THR A 205 14.66 -11.98 -6.76
N GLU A 206 14.26 -12.63 -7.84
CA GLU A 206 14.99 -13.76 -8.40
C GLU A 206 15.89 -13.28 -9.54
N PRO A 207 17.14 -13.77 -9.65
CA PRO A 207 17.99 -13.45 -10.79
C PRO A 207 17.30 -13.93 -12.07
N ALA A 208 17.33 -13.11 -13.11
CA ALA A 208 16.83 -13.50 -14.42
C ALA A 208 17.45 -14.86 -14.79
N ALA A 209 16.61 -15.84 -15.13
CA ALA A 209 17.08 -17.13 -15.60
C ALA A 209 17.99 -16.86 -16.81
N VAL A 210 19.29 -17.09 -16.66
CA VAL A 210 20.21 -17.07 -17.78
C VAL A 210 19.80 -18.23 -18.66
N LEU A 211 19.12 -17.92 -19.76
CA LEU A 211 18.89 -18.88 -20.83
C LEU A 211 20.26 -19.24 -21.42
N LEU A 212 20.80 -20.38 -20.97
CA LEU A 212 21.94 -21.03 -21.57
C LEU A 212 21.54 -21.70 -22.89
#